data_b1565e1392c681234509b9b8ff74392f
#
_entry.id   b1565e1392c681234509b9b8ff74392f
#
_cell.length_a   1.000
_cell.length_b   1.000
_cell.length_c   1.000
_cell.angle_alpha   90.00
_cell.angle_beta   90.00
_cell.angle_gamma   90.00
#
_symmetry.space_group_name_H-M   'P 1'
#
loop_
_entity.id
_entity.type
_entity.pdbx_description
1 polymer ?
#
loop_
_entity_poly.entity_id
_entity_poly.type
_entity_poly.pdbx_seq_one_letter_code
_entity_poly.pdbx_strand_id
1 'polypeptide(L)'
;MGTGFWSRSAEVVMRFPFLVILLVAALLATLLYPVSHMKVGIPEASVLPEKYESRAGDDILKQDFDYASLSPMQIVATVPEDPLSAEGLEDVKQLGERVRETDGVQSVESIYTIGETAAREYADGVSEARKEAEAQARGRTDALVEEQYNQLKQEQVQKAVDEQTSQLEAVQGTLPPETDEQIRSRVEPEVGKRLEEAGAREQIRSEVESEVQQRIDEQVPNLPDGISADGEITAEGVAGFLKLPEARESEELQEAIDDFVAGDLTLLRGVTEASPYVGAAREAVGEVRSVEPPEGVSYLVGGLSAGQKDFISSVYGTAPYAVAFVLGVTYLVLLYTFRSIFIPLKAVAVNILSLTASFGTMVFVFQDGNFSNLLNFTPLGFVDATLPILMFCIIFGVSMDYEVFLLSRIREAYENGDSNTASVVKGLGSTAGIITSAAAIIIVVTSAFAFSSVIITKAVGLGLAVAVFVDATIIRVLLVPATMRVLGDWNWWPGGRKSTFGNKAQRSPRTFRRGS
;
A
#
# COMPACT_ATOMS: atom_id res chain seq x y z
N MET A 1 17.66 57.22 -23.66
CA MET A 1 16.45 56.40 -23.60
C MET A 1 16.69 55.18 -24.44
N GLY A 2 16.58 53.98 -23.86
CA GLY A 2 16.80 52.74 -24.60
C GLY A 2 15.70 52.50 -25.62
N THR A 3 16.06 52.47 -26.89
CA THR A 3 15.12 52.29 -28.02
C THR A 3 14.80 50.80 -28.30
N GLY A 4 15.05 49.94 -27.35
CA GLY A 4 14.85 48.49 -27.51
C GLY A 4 13.40 48.04 -27.29
N PHE A 5 13.04 46.89 -27.87
CA PHE A 5 11.73 46.24 -27.70
C PHE A 5 11.32 46.10 -26.21
N TRP A 6 12.24 45.68 -25.35
CA TRP A 6 12.01 45.46 -23.94
C TRP A 6 11.69 46.72 -23.14
N SER A 7 12.36 47.84 -23.46
CA SER A 7 12.07 49.12 -22.82
C SER A 7 10.67 49.65 -23.17
N ARG A 8 10.25 49.48 -24.44
CA ARG A 8 8.89 49.82 -24.87
C ARG A 8 7.83 48.95 -24.22
N SER A 9 8.08 47.63 -24.11
CA SER A 9 7.18 46.71 -23.42
C SER A 9 6.97 47.12 -21.97
N ALA A 10 8.05 47.44 -21.24
CA ALA A 10 7.96 47.90 -19.85
C ALA A 10 7.16 49.20 -19.72
N GLU A 11 7.32 50.16 -20.65
CA GLU A 11 6.54 51.43 -20.65
C GLU A 11 5.04 51.17 -20.84
N VAL A 12 4.66 50.29 -21.77
CA VAL A 12 3.26 49.91 -22.02
C VAL A 12 2.65 49.22 -20.81
N VAL A 13 3.36 48.22 -20.24
CA VAL A 13 2.93 47.51 -19.03
C VAL A 13 2.69 48.45 -17.86
N MET A 14 3.62 49.37 -17.63
CA MET A 14 3.50 50.33 -16.53
C MET A 14 2.47 51.45 -16.77
N ARG A 15 1.94 51.58 -17.99
CA ARG A 15 0.82 52.47 -18.27
C ARG A 15 -0.51 51.94 -17.75
N PHE A 16 -0.68 50.58 -17.76
CA PHE A 16 -1.92 49.92 -17.32
C PHE A 16 -1.62 48.80 -16.30
N PRO A 17 -0.96 49.12 -15.17
CA PRO A 17 -0.40 48.08 -14.27
C PRO A 17 -1.48 47.20 -13.67
N PHE A 18 -2.63 47.72 -13.27
CA PHE A 18 -3.73 46.95 -12.68
C PHE A 18 -4.34 45.97 -13.67
N LEU A 19 -4.51 46.36 -14.93
CA LEU A 19 -5.02 45.47 -15.98
C LEU A 19 -4.04 44.32 -16.24
N VAL A 20 -2.76 44.61 -16.30
CA VAL A 20 -1.71 43.60 -16.50
C VAL A 20 -1.67 42.64 -15.32
N ILE A 21 -1.70 43.13 -14.09
CA ILE A 21 -1.74 42.28 -12.89
C ILE A 21 -2.97 41.40 -12.91
N LEU A 22 -4.15 41.93 -13.24
CA LEU A 22 -5.38 41.16 -13.31
C LEU A 22 -5.31 40.04 -14.38
N LEU A 23 -4.85 40.34 -15.57
CA LEU A 23 -4.72 39.36 -16.66
C LEU A 23 -3.69 38.28 -16.32
N VAL A 24 -2.54 38.68 -15.77
CA VAL A 24 -1.51 37.70 -15.34
C VAL A 24 -2.02 36.85 -14.18
N ALA A 25 -2.70 37.45 -13.21
CA ALA A 25 -3.30 36.69 -12.09
C ALA A 25 -4.36 35.70 -12.59
N ALA A 26 -5.22 36.10 -13.54
CA ALA A 26 -6.21 35.17 -14.13
C ALA A 26 -5.53 34.01 -14.88
N LEU A 27 -4.48 34.30 -15.67
CA LEU A 27 -3.71 33.27 -16.36
C LEU A 27 -3.05 32.28 -15.36
N LEU A 28 -2.37 32.83 -14.36
CA LEU A 28 -1.71 31.98 -13.34
C LEU A 28 -2.72 31.21 -12.50
N ALA A 29 -3.89 31.76 -12.19
CA ALA A 29 -4.97 31.04 -11.52
C ALA A 29 -5.49 29.86 -12.36
N THR A 30 -5.58 30.03 -13.69
CA THR A 30 -5.93 28.94 -14.60
C THR A 30 -4.87 27.83 -14.60
N LEU A 31 -3.59 28.19 -14.59
CA LEU A 31 -2.48 27.23 -14.49
C LEU A 31 -2.39 26.58 -13.10
N LEU A 32 -2.83 27.26 -12.05
CA LEU A 32 -2.86 26.75 -10.69
C LEU A 32 -4.01 25.75 -10.45
N TYR A 33 -5.14 25.88 -11.18
CA TYR A 33 -6.33 25.07 -10.96
C TYR A 33 -6.07 23.57 -10.91
N PRO A 34 -5.27 22.95 -11.81
CA PRO A 34 -4.98 21.52 -11.73
C PRO A 34 -4.28 21.08 -10.44
N VAL A 35 -3.52 21.95 -9.77
CA VAL A 35 -2.84 21.62 -8.51
C VAL A 35 -3.82 21.28 -7.39
N SER A 36 -5.06 21.81 -7.46
CA SER A 36 -6.10 21.54 -6.45
C SER A 36 -6.51 20.08 -6.34
N HIS A 37 -6.28 19.27 -7.39
CA HIS A 37 -6.56 17.84 -7.41
C HIS A 37 -5.29 16.98 -7.67
N MET A 38 -4.12 17.54 -7.38
CA MET A 38 -2.85 16.84 -7.51
C MET A 38 -2.82 15.63 -6.56
N LYS A 39 -2.60 14.46 -7.14
CA LYS A 39 -2.34 13.22 -6.43
C LYS A 39 -0.85 12.90 -6.51
N VAL A 40 -0.28 12.45 -5.42
CA VAL A 40 1.11 12.03 -5.40
C VAL A 40 1.21 10.53 -5.21
N GLY A 41 2.17 9.92 -5.90
CA GLY A 41 2.40 8.49 -5.84
C GLY A 41 3.87 8.15 -6.08
N ILE A 42 4.21 6.90 -5.88
CA ILE A 42 5.51 6.36 -6.25
C ILE A 42 5.29 5.50 -7.49
N PRO A 43 6.03 5.76 -8.57
CA PRO A 43 5.85 5.05 -9.82
C PRO A 43 6.41 3.62 -9.75
N GLU A 44 5.81 2.76 -10.51
CA GLU A 44 6.19 1.38 -10.76
C GLU A 44 6.76 1.21 -12.18
N ALA A 45 6.77 -0.02 -12.73
CA ALA A 45 7.23 -0.27 -14.11
C ALA A 45 6.46 0.52 -15.18
N SER A 46 5.28 1.04 -14.83
CA SER A 46 4.45 1.89 -15.70
C SER A 46 5.13 3.20 -16.17
N VAL A 47 6.21 3.63 -15.55
CA VAL A 47 7.03 4.76 -16.02
C VAL A 47 7.84 4.43 -17.27
N LEU A 48 8.05 3.15 -17.55
CA LEU A 48 8.83 2.68 -18.67
C LEU A 48 7.95 2.52 -19.92
N PRO A 49 8.52 2.67 -21.12
CA PRO A 49 7.83 2.30 -22.35
C PRO A 49 7.48 0.81 -22.41
N GLU A 50 6.39 0.47 -23.10
CA GLU A 50 5.89 -0.90 -23.28
C GLU A 50 6.91 -1.89 -23.91
N LYS A 51 7.92 -1.39 -24.59
CA LYS A 51 8.98 -2.21 -25.21
C LYS A 51 9.94 -2.88 -24.22
N TYR A 52 9.93 -2.47 -22.96
CA TYR A 52 10.77 -3.06 -21.91
C TYR A 52 10.09 -4.27 -21.29
N GLU A 53 10.85 -5.37 -21.13
CA GLU A 53 10.34 -6.63 -20.56
C GLU A 53 9.73 -6.45 -19.17
N SER A 54 10.35 -5.61 -18.31
CA SER A 54 9.83 -5.33 -16.98
C SER A 54 8.45 -4.65 -17.02
N ARG A 55 8.19 -3.79 -18.04
CA ARG A 55 6.88 -3.19 -18.25
C ARG A 55 5.88 -4.21 -18.77
N ALA A 56 6.27 -4.99 -19.79
CA ALA A 56 5.40 -6.01 -20.36
C ALA A 56 5.02 -7.08 -19.31
N GLY A 57 5.98 -7.49 -18.47
CA GLY A 57 5.74 -8.40 -17.36
C GLY A 57 4.78 -7.84 -16.32
N ASP A 58 4.96 -6.59 -15.93
CA ASP A 58 4.09 -5.89 -14.98
C ASP A 58 2.64 -5.74 -15.52
N ASP A 59 2.49 -5.42 -16.81
CA ASP A 59 1.18 -5.33 -17.45
C ASP A 59 0.46 -6.69 -17.50
N ILE A 60 1.17 -7.80 -17.74
CA ILE A 60 0.63 -9.16 -17.69
C ILE A 60 0.21 -9.51 -16.26
N LEU A 61 1.07 -9.23 -15.26
CA LEU A 61 0.75 -9.48 -13.86
C LEU A 61 -0.52 -8.75 -13.41
N LYS A 62 -0.74 -7.52 -13.91
CA LYS A 62 -1.95 -6.74 -13.60
C LYS A 62 -3.21 -7.23 -14.30
N GLN A 63 -3.08 -7.87 -15.49
CA GLN A 63 -4.21 -8.31 -16.28
C GLN A 63 -4.66 -9.72 -15.95
N ASP A 64 -3.71 -10.62 -15.73
CA ASP A 64 -3.96 -12.06 -15.68
C ASP A 64 -3.82 -12.66 -14.27
N PHE A 65 -3.27 -11.89 -13.30
CA PHE A 65 -3.04 -12.34 -11.92
C PHE A 65 -3.69 -11.39 -10.92
N ASP A 66 -3.94 -11.90 -9.71
CA ASP A 66 -4.29 -11.06 -8.57
C ASP A 66 -3.07 -10.28 -8.10
N TYR A 67 -2.90 -9.10 -8.70
CA TYR A 67 -1.71 -8.26 -8.51
C TYR A 67 -1.52 -7.81 -7.05
N ALA A 68 -2.61 -7.68 -6.31
CA ALA A 68 -2.57 -7.28 -4.91
C ALA A 68 -1.95 -8.39 -4.04
N SER A 69 -2.22 -9.64 -4.36
CA SER A 69 -1.68 -10.81 -3.64
C SER A 69 -0.18 -11.01 -3.86
N LEU A 70 0.38 -10.50 -4.97
CA LEU A 70 1.82 -10.61 -5.25
C LEU A 70 2.70 -9.71 -4.38
N SER A 71 2.12 -8.71 -3.73
CA SER A 71 2.85 -7.78 -2.86
C SER A 71 2.01 -7.42 -1.63
N PRO A 72 1.73 -8.40 -0.75
CA PRO A 72 0.90 -8.18 0.41
C PRO A 72 1.55 -7.22 1.40
N MET A 73 0.74 -6.59 2.20
CA MET A 73 1.14 -5.89 3.39
C MET A 73 1.71 -6.89 4.39
N GLN A 74 2.88 -6.63 4.92
CA GLN A 74 3.55 -7.50 5.89
C GLN A 74 3.32 -6.97 7.30
N ILE A 75 2.69 -7.78 8.15
CA ILE A 75 2.40 -7.44 9.54
C ILE A 75 3.20 -8.39 10.40
N VAL A 76 4.23 -7.85 11.07
CA VAL A 76 5.06 -8.62 12.01
C VAL A 76 4.50 -8.38 13.40
N ALA A 77 3.97 -9.43 14.02
CA ALA A 77 3.43 -9.38 15.37
C ALA A 77 4.37 -10.11 16.35
N THR A 78 4.49 -9.55 17.56
CA THR A 78 5.10 -10.20 18.71
C THR A 78 3.97 -10.65 19.62
N VAL A 79 3.89 -11.96 19.91
CA VAL A 79 2.90 -12.55 20.82
C VAL A 79 3.55 -12.92 22.14
N PRO A 80 2.81 -12.85 23.26
CA PRO A 80 3.37 -13.14 24.59
C PRO A 80 3.83 -14.59 24.76
N GLU A 81 3.14 -15.51 24.11
CA GLU A 81 3.38 -16.95 24.17
C GLU A 81 3.98 -17.47 22.84
N ASP A 82 4.36 -18.75 22.81
CA ASP A 82 4.81 -19.40 21.57
C ASP A 82 3.71 -19.25 20.48
N PRO A 83 4.02 -18.68 19.30
CA PRO A 83 3.05 -18.50 18.21
C PRO A 83 2.34 -19.78 17.76
N LEU A 84 2.92 -20.95 18.01
CA LEU A 84 2.32 -22.27 17.69
C LEU A 84 1.57 -22.89 18.87
N SER A 85 1.54 -22.24 20.03
CA SER A 85 0.68 -22.64 21.16
C SER A 85 -0.78 -22.31 20.88
N ALA A 86 -1.71 -22.89 21.64
CA ALA A 86 -3.14 -22.58 21.51
C ALA A 86 -3.42 -21.09 21.80
N GLU A 87 -2.75 -20.53 22.80
CA GLU A 87 -2.90 -19.12 23.19
C GLU A 87 -2.27 -18.19 22.13
N GLY A 88 -1.05 -18.49 21.64
CA GLY A 88 -0.40 -17.71 20.59
C GLY A 88 -1.18 -17.73 19.26
N LEU A 89 -1.72 -18.90 18.87
CA LEU A 89 -2.57 -19.01 17.67
C LEU A 89 -3.91 -18.28 17.82
N GLU A 90 -4.49 -18.22 19.03
CA GLU A 90 -5.69 -17.43 19.29
C GLU A 90 -5.41 -15.92 19.15
N ASP A 91 -4.27 -15.46 19.66
CA ASP A 91 -3.82 -14.08 19.49
C ASP A 91 -3.61 -13.72 18.02
N VAL A 92 -2.94 -14.60 17.26
CA VAL A 92 -2.73 -14.45 15.81
C VAL A 92 -4.06 -14.40 15.06
N LYS A 93 -4.99 -15.30 15.39
CA LYS A 93 -6.35 -15.35 14.85
C LYS A 93 -7.09 -14.03 15.08
N GLN A 94 -7.16 -13.57 16.34
CA GLN A 94 -7.87 -12.35 16.69
C GLN A 94 -7.28 -11.11 16.01
N LEU A 95 -5.94 -11.02 15.95
CA LEU A 95 -5.28 -9.93 15.21
C LEU A 95 -5.63 -10.01 13.72
N GLY A 96 -5.55 -11.19 13.11
CA GLY A 96 -5.86 -11.41 11.71
C GLY A 96 -7.31 -11.06 11.36
N GLU A 97 -8.28 -11.42 12.22
CA GLU A 97 -9.70 -11.07 12.05
C GLU A 97 -9.94 -9.57 12.12
N ARG A 98 -9.37 -8.88 13.12
CA ARG A 98 -9.46 -7.42 13.26
C ARG A 98 -8.84 -6.69 12.05
N VAL A 99 -7.70 -7.17 11.56
CA VAL A 99 -7.07 -6.63 10.35
C VAL A 99 -7.92 -6.87 9.11
N ARG A 100 -8.51 -8.06 8.96
CA ARG A 100 -9.38 -8.40 7.83
C ARG A 100 -10.66 -7.55 7.79
N GLU A 101 -11.19 -7.15 8.94
CA GLU A 101 -12.36 -6.29 9.04
C GLU A 101 -12.05 -4.82 8.70
N THR A 102 -10.79 -4.48 8.51
CA THR A 102 -10.36 -3.11 8.17
C THR A 102 -10.68 -2.80 6.71
N ASP A 103 -11.16 -1.57 6.47
CA ASP A 103 -11.51 -1.08 5.13
C ASP A 103 -10.30 -1.17 4.17
N GLY A 104 -10.51 -1.72 2.98
CA GLY A 104 -9.49 -1.90 1.96
C GLY A 104 -8.59 -3.13 2.14
N VAL A 105 -8.87 -4.02 3.11
CA VAL A 105 -8.21 -5.33 3.28
C VAL A 105 -9.14 -6.44 2.74
N GLN A 106 -8.66 -7.18 1.75
CA GLN A 106 -9.39 -8.28 1.11
C GLN A 106 -9.29 -9.58 1.91
N SER A 107 -8.09 -9.95 2.32
CA SER A 107 -7.80 -11.17 3.07
C SER A 107 -6.54 -11.02 3.92
N VAL A 108 -6.43 -11.89 4.93
CA VAL A 108 -5.24 -12.00 5.78
C VAL A 108 -4.81 -13.46 5.83
N GLU A 109 -3.57 -13.72 5.50
CA GLU A 109 -2.92 -15.02 5.61
C GLU A 109 -2.00 -15.01 6.84
N SER A 110 -2.00 -16.08 7.61
CA SER A 110 -1.18 -16.24 8.82
C SER A 110 -0.94 -17.72 9.09
N ILE A 111 -0.05 -18.03 10.00
CA ILE A 111 0.16 -19.43 10.43
C ILE A 111 -1.14 -20.08 10.97
N TYR A 112 -2.04 -19.27 11.58
CA TYR A 112 -3.34 -19.76 12.00
C TYR A 112 -4.21 -20.17 10.79
N THR A 113 -4.35 -19.32 9.78
CA THR A 113 -5.21 -19.60 8.61
C THR A 113 -4.68 -20.75 7.76
N ILE A 114 -3.36 -20.89 7.65
CA ILE A 114 -2.71 -22.02 6.98
C ILE A 114 -2.94 -23.30 7.78
N GLY A 115 -2.67 -23.25 9.08
CA GLY A 115 -2.90 -24.38 9.99
C GLY A 115 -4.37 -24.79 10.06
N GLU A 116 -5.32 -23.86 10.07
CA GLU A 116 -6.76 -24.12 10.02
C GLU A 116 -7.16 -24.85 8.73
N THR A 117 -6.63 -24.41 7.59
CA THR A 117 -6.91 -25.03 6.29
C THR A 117 -6.39 -26.47 6.26
N ALA A 118 -5.15 -26.68 6.67
CA ALA A 118 -4.55 -28.01 6.74
C ALA A 118 -5.27 -28.94 7.76
N ALA A 119 -5.64 -28.40 8.92
CA ALA A 119 -6.40 -29.13 9.92
C ALA A 119 -7.81 -29.53 9.43
N ARG A 120 -8.43 -28.69 8.60
CA ARG A 120 -9.73 -28.96 7.97
C ARG A 120 -9.62 -30.09 6.96
N GLU A 121 -8.61 -30.05 6.09
CA GLU A 121 -8.37 -31.14 5.12
C GLU A 121 -8.08 -32.46 5.82
N TYR A 122 -7.30 -32.43 6.91
CA TYR A 122 -7.07 -33.62 7.74
C TYR A 122 -8.37 -34.15 8.37
N ALA A 123 -9.19 -33.26 8.95
CA ALA A 123 -10.46 -33.62 9.57
C ALA A 123 -11.46 -34.25 8.58
N ASP A 124 -11.52 -33.69 7.37
CA ASP A 124 -12.35 -34.23 6.28
C ASP A 124 -11.86 -35.62 5.88
N GLY A 125 -10.56 -35.83 5.74
CA GLY A 125 -9.96 -37.16 5.46
C GLY A 125 -10.26 -38.20 6.55
N VAL A 126 -10.11 -37.81 7.81
CA VAL A 126 -10.46 -38.70 8.98
C VAL A 126 -11.95 -39.02 8.97
N SER A 127 -12.82 -38.02 8.71
CA SER A 127 -14.28 -38.22 8.66
C SER A 127 -14.68 -39.18 7.53
N GLU A 128 -14.06 -39.07 6.37
CA GLU A 128 -14.32 -39.93 5.21
C GLU A 128 -13.84 -41.38 5.50
N ALA A 129 -12.63 -41.52 6.04
CA ALA A 129 -12.08 -42.81 6.43
C ALA A 129 -12.97 -43.51 7.50
N ARG A 130 -13.50 -42.75 8.46
CA ARG A 130 -14.44 -43.27 9.47
C ARG A 130 -15.74 -43.76 8.85
N LYS A 131 -16.35 -42.96 7.93
CA LYS A 131 -17.56 -43.35 7.20
C LYS A 131 -17.36 -44.62 6.38
N GLU A 132 -16.23 -44.73 5.69
CA GLU A 132 -15.89 -45.92 4.92
C GLU A 132 -15.71 -47.15 5.82
N ALA A 133 -14.98 -47.00 6.94
CA ALA A 133 -14.78 -48.08 7.93
C ALA A 133 -16.12 -48.54 8.53
N GLU A 134 -17.01 -47.61 8.91
CA GLU A 134 -18.34 -47.91 9.40
C GLU A 134 -19.22 -48.63 8.35
N ALA A 135 -19.17 -48.16 7.07
CA ALA A 135 -19.92 -48.79 5.99
C ALA A 135 -19.46 -50.25 5.72
N GLN A 136 -18.14 -50.48 5.72
CA GLN A 136 -17.55 -51.82 5.59
C GLN A 136 -17.89 -52.69 6.80
N ALA A 137 -17.86 -52.09 7.98
CA ALA A 137 -18.18 -52.78 9.23
C ALA A 137 -19.64 -53.26 9.27
N ARG A 138 -20.62 -52.42 8.88
CA ARG A 138 -22.04 -52.77 8.84
C ARG A 138 -22.30 -54.05 8.04
N GLY A 139 -21.69 -54.19 6.86
CA GLY A 139 -21.82 -55.38 6.02
C GLY A 139 -21.22 -56.64 6.66
N ARG A 140 -20.19 -56.51 7.50
CA ARG A 140 -19.55 -57.60 8.23
C ARG A 140 -20.26 -57.94 9.55
N THR A 141 -20.80 -56.94 10.25
CA THR A 141 -21.49 -57.11 11.54
C THR A 141 -22.64 -58.08 11.41
N ASP A 142 -23.51 -57.92 10.42
CA ASP A 142 -24.65 -58.85 10.23
C ASP A 142 -24.18 -60.26 9.92
N ALA A 143 -23.12 -60.45 9.15
CA ALA A 143 -22.56 -61.78 8.87
C ALA A 143 -21.93 -62.41 10.11
N LEU A 144 -21.19 -61.65 10.93
CA LEU A 144 -20.59 -62.13 12.18
C LEU A 144 -21.65 -62.45 13.22
N VAL A 145 -22.70 -61.69 13.35
CA VAL A 145 -23.83 -61.92 14.23
C VAL A 145 -24.52 -63.27 13.88
N GLU A 146 -24.78 -63.47 12.57
CA GLU A 146 -25.37 -64.74 12.12
C GLU A 146 -24.43 -65.96 12.36
N GLU A 147 -23.15 -65.79 12.11
CA GLU A 147 -22.16 -66.87 12.36
C GLU A 147 -22.07 -67.18 13.83
N GLN A 148 -21.91 -66.22 14.73
CA GLN A 148 -21.83 -66.42 16.17
C GLN A 148 -23.14 -67.00 16.75
N TYR A 149 -24.28 -66.47 16.25
CA TYR A 149 -25.58 -66.99 16.64
C TYR A 149 -25.74 -68.45 16.23
N ASN A 150 -25.37 -68.84 15.03
CA ASN A 150 -25.43 -70.22 14.54
C ASN A 150 -24.46 -71.15 15.30
N GLN A 151 -23.25 -70.64 15.66
CA GLN A 151 -22.31 -71.38 16.50
C GLN A 151 -22.89 -71.63 17.89
N LEU A 152 -23.43 -70.58 18.54
CA LEU A 152 -24.09 -70.75 19.87
C LEU A 152 -25.28 -71.71 19.80
N LYS A 153 -26.09 -71.56 18.75
CA LYS A 153 -27.22 -72.46 18.52
C LYS A 153 -26.76 -73.92 18.37
N GLN A 154 -25.73 -74.19 17.58
CA GLN A 154 -25.17 -75.54 17.39
C GLN A 154 -24.60 -76.13 18.70
N GLU A 155 -23.89 -75.29 19.47
CA GLU A 155 -23.36 -75.74 20.78
C GLU A 155 -24.48 -76.07 21.76
N GLN A 156 -25.52 -75.26 21.85
CA GLN A 156 -26.66 -75.49 22.72
C GLN A 156 -27.50 -76.70 22.26
N VAL A 157 -27.66 -76.85 20.96
CA VAL A 157 -28.33 -78.08 20.40
C VAL A 157 -27.52 -79.29 20.72
N GLN A 158 -26.19 -79.31 20.56
CA GLN A 158 -25.35 -80.46 20.88
C GLN A 158 -25.41 -80.80 22.37
N LYS A 159 -25.33 -79.82 23.27
CA LYS A 159 -25.50 -80.01 24.70
C LYS A 159 -26.86 -80.67 25.07
N ALA A 160 -27.92 -80.14 24.45
CA ALA A 160 -29.26 -80.66 24.68
C ALA A 160 -29.47 -82.09 24.11
N VAL A 161 -28.83 -82.40 22.97
CA VAL A 161 -28.80 -83.76 22.40
C VAL A 161 -28.04 -84.71 23.33
N ASP A 162 -26.83 -84.29 23.78
CA ASP A 162 -26.01 -85.12 24.69
C ASP A 162 -26.73 -85.41 26.03
N GLU A 163 -27.43 -84.36 26.56
CA GLU A 163 -28.23 -84.53 27.80
C GLU A 163 -29.44 -85.46 27.61
N GLN A 164 -30.18 -85.30 26.51
CA GLN A 164 -31.32 -86.22 26.22
C GLN A 164 -30.85 -87.61 25.89
N THR A 165 -29.75 -87.80 25.18
CA THR A 165 -29.16 -89.11 24.92
C THR A 165 -28.75 -89.80 26.23
N SER A 166 -28.08 -89.04 27.15
CA SER A 166 -27.72 -89.57 28.48
C SER A 166 -28.93 -89.92 29.33
N GLN A 167 -30.02 -89.16 29.26
CA GLN A 167 -31.29 -89.49 29.96
C GLN A 167 -31.96 -90.68 29.35
N LEU A 168 -31.96 -90.88 28.04
CA LEU A 168 -32.51 -92.06 27.37
C LEU A 168 -31.70 -93.35 27.65
N GLU A 169 -30.36 -93.22 27.66
CA GLU A 169 -29.48 -94.34 28.09
C GLU A 169 -29.72 -94.79 29.54
N ALA A 170 -30.03 -93.83 30.46
CA ALA A 170 -30.33 -94.07 31.84
C ALA A 170 -31.68 -94.81 32.04
N VAL A 171 -32.60 -94.74 31.08
CA VAL A 171 -33.97 -95.39 31.13
C VAL A 171 -34.02 -96.69 30.32
N GLN A 172 -32.88 -97.31 29.93
CA GLN A 172 -32.84 -98.51 29.10
C GLN A 172 -33.64 -99.67 29.64
N GLY A 173 -34.72 -100.03 28.90
CA GLY A 173 -35.46 -101.24 29.03
C GLY A 173 -36.61 -101.48 28.05
N THR A 174 -37.20 -100.46 27.41
CA THR A 174 -38.49 -100.65 26.73
C THR A 174 -38.77 -99.84 25.49
N LEU A 175 -37.81 -99.00 24.94
CA LEU A 175 -38.05 -98.25 23.75
C LEU A 175 -37.00 -98.50 22.66
N PRO A 176 -37.37 -98.46 21.37
CA PRO A 176 -36.36 -98.55 20.29
C PRO A 176 -35.40 -97.40 20.33
N PRO A 177 -34.10 -97.57 19.96
CA PRO A 177 -33.11 -96.50 20.00
C PRO A 177 -33.48 -95.42 19.00
N GLU A 178 -33.75 -94.21 19.54
CA GLU A 178 -33.78 -93.01 18.69
C GLU A 178 -32.36 -92.69 18.24
N THR A 179 -32.23 -92.34 16.98
CA THR A 179 -30.94 -91.87 16.45
C THR A 179 -30.68 -90.45 16.87
N ASP A 180 -29.41 -90.03 17.03
CA ASP A 180 -29.02 -88.67 17.36
C ASP A 180 -29.66 -87.63 16.42
N GLU A 181 -29.90 -88.02 15.16
CA GLU A 181 -30.56 -87.21 14.15
C GLU A 181 -32.05 -86.95 14.45
N GLN A 182 -32.74 -87.92 15.02
CA GLN A 182 -34.14 -87.77 15.44
C GLN A 182 -34.27 -86.92 16.71
N ILE A 183 -33.35 -87.01 17.63
CA ILE A 183 -33.28 -86.18 18.83
C ILE A 183 -32.98 -84.76 18.42
N ARG A 184 -32.00 -84.56 17.53
CA ARG A 184 -31.60 -83.27 17.02
C ARG A 184 -32.75 -82.55 16.31
N SER A 185 -33.49 -83.20 15.44
CA SER A 185 -34.64 -82.62 14.72
C SER A 185 -35.75 -82.08 15.62
N ARG A 186 -35.90 -82.65 16.84
CA ARG A 186 -36.87 -82.24 17.85
C ARG A 186 -36.35 -81.10 18.72
N VAL A 187 -35.06 -81.16 19.10
CA VAL A 187 -34.42 -80.26 20.03
C VAL A 187 -34.06 -78.90 19.33
N GLU A 188 -33.64 -78.97 18.09
CA GLU A 188 -33.19 -77.80 17.38
C GLU A 188 -34.21 -76.64 17.27
N PRO A 189 -35.49 -76.84 16.96
CA PRO A 189 -36.49 -75.78 16.97
C PRO A 189 -36.75 -75.20 18.36
N GLU A 190 -36.69 -76.04 19.41
CA GLU A 190 -36.93 -75.67 20.80
C GLU A 190 -35.77 -74.85 21.37
N VAL A 191 -34.54 -75.18 21.05
CA VAL A 191 -33.34 -74.40 21.39
C VAL A 191 -33.36 -73.09 20.65
N GLY A 192 -33.70 -73.11 19.37
CA GLY A 192 -33.82 -71.86 18.59
C GLY A 192 -34.82 -70.90 19.22
N LYS A 193 -36.00 -71.40 19.61
CA LYS A 193 -37.02 -70.56 20.26
C LYS A 193 -36.57 -70.05 21.63
N ARG A 194 -35.90 -70.86 22.46
CA ARG A 194 -35.32 -70.41 23.75
C ARG A 194 -34.25 -69.32 23.58
N LEU A 195 -33.38 -69.42 22.57
CA LEU A 195 -32.36 -68.42 22.27
C LEU A 195 -32.98 -67.13 21.79
N GLU A 196 -34.05 -67.16 20.99
CA GLU A 196 -34.80 -66.00 20.60
C GLU A 196 -35.52 -65.31 21.77
N GLU A 197 -36.19 -66.09 22.62
CA GLU A 197 -36.86 -65.61 23.84
C GLU A 197 -35.87 -65.04 24.86
N ALA A 198 -34.64 -65.51 24.89
CA ALA A 198 -33.57 -65.04 25.74
C ALA A 198 -32.88 -63.80 25.15
N GLY A 199 -33.23 -63.30 23.93
CA GLY A 199 -32.59 -62.13 23.29
C GLY A 199 -31.13 -62.36 22.87
N ALA A 200 -30.72 -63.66 22.70
CA ALA A 200 -29.33 -64.02 22.43
C ALA A 200 -28.77 -63.37 21.19
N ARG A 201 -29.60 -63.16 20.14
CA ARG A 201 -29.19 -62.47 18.89
C ARG A 201 -28.89 -60.98 19.14
N GLU A 202 -29.67 -60.33 20.01
CA GLU A 202 -29.44 -58.92 20.36
C GLU A 202 -28.21 -58.74 21.25
N GLN A 203 -27.94 -59.69 22.18
CA GLN A 203 -26.71 -59.63 22.95
C GLN A 203 -25.47 -59.85 22.11
N ILE A 204 -25.48 -60.85 21.21
CA ILE A 204 -24.38 -61.06 20.25
C ILE A 204 -24.19 -59.82 19.35
N ARG A 205 -25.28 -59.23 18.87
CA ARG A 205 -25.21 -57.98 18.06
C ARG A 205 -24.52 -56.87 18.83
N SER A 206 -24.91 -56.60 20.06
CA SER A 206 -24.30 -55.56 20.91
C SER A 206 -22.81 -55.80 21.17
N GLU A 207 -22.42 -57.09 21.37
CA GLU A 207 -21.02 -57.46 21.58
C GLU A 207 -20.19 -57.31 20.32
N VAL A 208 -20.70 -57.72 19.16
CA VAL A 208 -20.05 -57.57 17.85
C VAL A 208 -19.96 -56.09 17.44
N GLU A 209 -21.02 -55.32 17.66
CA GLU A 209 -21.01 -53.86 17.39
C GLU A 209 -19.97 -53.16 18.26
N SER A 210 -19.83 -53.51 19.53
CA SER A 210 -18.81 -52.96 20.42
C SER A 210 -17.37 -53.31 19.96
N GLU A 211 -17.14 -54.58 19.58
CA GLU A 211 -15.83 -55.02 19.06
C GLU A 211 -15.48 -54.35 17.73
N VAL A 212 -16.46 -54.20 16.85
CA VAL A 212 -16.31 -53.51 15.57
C VAL A 212 -16.01 -52.04 15.79
N GLN A 213 -16.74 -51.39 16.70
CA GLN A 213 -16.49 -49.96 17.02
C GLN A 213 -15.08 -49.76 17.60
N GLN A 214 -14.65 -50.65 18.51
CA GLN A 214 -13.30 -50.60 19.04
C GLN A 214 -12.24 -50.72 17.94
N ARG A 215 -12.44 -51.60 16.96
CA ARG A 215 -11.52 -51.77 15.82
C ARG A 215 -11.50 -50.55 14.91
N ILE A 216 -12.65 -49.88 14.72
CA ILE A 216 -12.72 -48.62 13.96
C ILE A 216 -11.91 -47.55 14.69
N ASP A 217 -12.10 -47.41 16.00
CA ASP A 217 -11.39 -46.42 16.83
C ASP A 217 -9.88 -46.69 16.93
N GLU A 218 -9.45 -47.95 16.78
CA GLU A 218 -8.04 -48.35 16.70
C GLU A 218 -7.41 -48.05 15.30
N GLN A 219 -8.20 -48.11 14.23
CA GLN A 219 -7.73 -47.95 12.84
C GLN A 219 -7.84 -46.52 12.33
N VAL A 220 -8.83 -45.75 12.78
CA VAL A 220 -9.07 -44.38 12.39
C VAL A 220 -8.67 -43.45 13.54
N PRO A 221 -7.71 -42.56 13.36
CA PRO A 221 -7.26 -41.65 14.41
C PRO A 221 -8.41 -40.75 14.89
N ASN A 222 -8.38 -40.40 16.17
CA ASN A 222 -9.28 -39.40 16.71
C ASN A 222 -8.82 -38.03 16.30
N LEU A 223 -9.78 -37.14 16.03
CA LEU A 223 -9.48 -35.74 15.80
C LEU A 223 -8.89 -35.12 17.08
N PRO A 224 -7.92 -34.19 16.96
CA PRO A 224 -7.43 -33.39 18.08
C PRO A 224 -8.57 -32.65 18.79
N ASP A 225 -8.40 -32.40 20.09
CA ASP A 225 -9.30 -31.52 20.84
C ASP A 225 -9.37 -30.14 20.15
N GLY A 226 -10.57 -29.59 20.02
CA GLY A 226 -10.80 -28.34 19.32
C GLY A 226 -11.04 -28.46 17.80
N ILE A 227 -11.04 -29.67 17.24
CA ILE A 227 -11.51 -29.97 15.89
C ILE A 227 -12.78 -30.80 15.98
N SER A 228 -13.90 -30.26 15.53
CA SER A 228 -15.17 -30.94 15.53
C SER A 228 -15.46 -31.63 14.20
N ALA A 229 -16.24 -32.72 14.26
CA ALA A 229 -16.71 -33.41 13.06
C ALA A 229 -17.63 -32.54 12.17
N ASP A 230 -18.20 -31.46 12.72
CA ASP A 230 -19.05 -30.50 12.01
C ASP A 230 -18.25 -29.42 11.31
N GLY A 231 -16.90 -29.49 11.36
CA GLY A 231 -15.98 -28.59 10.67
C GLY A 231 -15.62 -27.30 11.43
N GLU A 232 -15.99 -27.18 12.70
CA GLU A 232 -15.50 -26.09 13.56
C GLU A 232 -14.08 -26.42 14.04
N ILE A 233 -13.16 -25.46 13.82
CA ILE A 233 -11.73 -25.58 14.19
C ILE A 233 -11.34 -24.38 15.04
N THR A 234 -10.89 -24.65 16.25
CA THR A 234 -10.39 -23.65 17.19
C THR A 234 -8.87 -23.52 17.12
N ALA A 235 -8.31 -22.50 17.74
CA ALA A 235 -6.86 -22.35 17.88
C ALA A 235 -6.22 -23.55 18.63
N GLU A 236 -6.93 -24.13 19.61
CA GLU A 236 -6.51 -25.35 20.30
C GLU A 236 -6.46 -26.54 19.32
N GLY A 237 -7.45 -26.64 18.44
CA GLY A 237 -7.50 -27.68 17.41
C GLY A 237 -6.34 -27.55 16.41
N VAL A 238 -6.04 -26.34 15.95
CA VAL A 238 -4.88 -26.08 15.09
C VAL A 238 -3.57 -26.43 15.82
N ALA A 239 -3.41 -25.98 17.08
CA ALA A 239 -2.22 -26.31 17.88
C ALA A 239 -2.06 -27.81 18.12
N GLY A 240 -3.17 -28.51 18.31
CA GLY A 240 -3.22 -29.98 18.43
C GLY A 240 -2.79 -30.64 17.12
N PHE A 241 -3.34 -30.23 16.00
CA PHE A 241 -3.01 -30.73 14.67
C PHE A 241 -1.53 -30.56 14.33
N LEU A 242 -0.96 -29.36 14.56
CA LEU A 242 0.45 -29.06 14.28
C LEU A 242 1.45 -29.96 15.07
N LYS A 243 0.98 -30.64 16.12
CA LYS A 243 1.79 -31.60 16.89
C LYS A 243 1.73 -33.02 16.36
N LEU A 244 0.79 -33.34 15.48
CA LEU A 244 0.64 -34.67 14.88
C LEU A 244 1.84 -35.02 13.99
N PRO A 245 2.17 -36.32 13.87
CA PRO A 245 3.23 -36.78 12.96
C PRO A 245 2.98 -36.34 11.51
N GLU A 246 1.72 -36.44 11.04
CA GLU A 246 1.30 -36.08 9.69
C GLU A 246 1.58 -34.62 9.36
N ALA A 247 1.32 -33.70 10.29
CA ALA A 247 1.61 -32.30 10.16
C ALA A 247 3.12 -32.01 10.16
N ARG A 248 3.89 -32.76 10.98
CA ARG A 248 5.36 -32.61 11.05
C ARG A 248 6.10 -33.18 9.85
N GLU A 249 5.51 -34.17 9.17
CA GLU A 249 6.06 -34.80 7.97
C GLU A 249 5.65 -34.02 6.69
N SER A 250 4.67 -33.12 6.76
CA SER A 250 4.27 -32.26 5.65
C SER A 250 5.33 -31.20 5.38
N GLU A 251 6.03 -31.32 4.25
CA GLU A 251 7.07 -30.38 3.81
C GLU A 251 6.48 -28.97 3.61
N GLU A 252 5.28 -28.86 3.01
CA GLU A 252 4.57 -27.60 2.80
C GLU A 252 4.23 -26.87 4.10
N LEU A 253 3.79 -27.64 5.13
CA LEU A 253 3.45 -27.04 6.42
C LEU A 253 4.68 -26.62 7.21
N GLN A 254 5.78 -27.37 7.11
CA GLN A 254 7.05 -26.97 7.72
C GLN A 254 7.63 -25.71 7.06
N GLU A 255 7.57 -25.61 5.73
CA GLU A 255 7.97 -24.39 5.00
C GLU A 255 7.09 -23.21 5.41
N ALA A 256 5.78 -23.42 5.56
CA ALA A 256 4.90 -22.35 6.06
C ALA A 256 5.23 -21.93 7.49
N ILE A 257 5.55 -22.86 8.40
CA ILE A 257 5.98 -22.52 9.77
C ILE A 257 7.26 -21.70 9.72
N ASP A 258 8.26 -22.11 8.95
CA ASP A 258 9.53 -21.40 8.82
C ASP A 258 9.37 -20.00 8.20
N ASP A 259 8.40 -19.83 7.27
CA ASP A 259 8.10 -18.56 6.63
C ASP A 259 7.31 -17.58 7.54
N PHE A 260 6.46 -18.11 8.41
CA PHE A 260 5.54 -17.28 9.19
C PHE A 260 5.90 -17.15 10.68
N VAL A 261 6.82 -17.97 11.21
CA VAL A 261 7.16 -17.97 12.64
C VAL A 261 8.66 -17.88 12.85
N ALA A 262 9.09 -16.94 13.70
CA ALA A 262 10.49 -16.76 14.08
C ALA A 262 10.62 -16.42 15.57
N GLY A 263 10.76 -17.42 16.42
CA GLY A 263 10.79 -17.24 17.87
C GLY A 263 9.46 -16.78 18.41
N ASP A 264 9.40 -15.61 19.03
CA ASP A 264 8.19 -14.94 19.54
C ASP A 264 7.49 -14.06 18.49
N LEU A 265 8.02 -14.04 17.26
CA LEU A 265 7.48 -13.28 16.16
C LEU A 265 6.63 -14.15 15.24
N THR A 266 5.54 -13.58 14.76
CA THR A 266 4.74 -14.17 13.69
C THR A 266 4.46 -13.17 12.59
N LEU A 267 4.40 -13.66 11.35
CA LEU A 267 4.07 -12.88 10.17
C LEU A 267 2.59 -13.06 9.80
N LEU A 268 1.91 -11.95 9.52
CA LEU A 268 0.62 -11.97 8.82
C LEU A 268 0.80 -11.24 7.49
N ARG A 269 0.23 -11.78 6.41
CA ARG A 269 0.23 -11.18 5.08
C ARG A 269 -1.16 -10.65 4.77
N GLY A 270 -1.32 -9.31 4.77
CA GLY A 270 -2.58 -8.66 4.43
C GLY A 270 -2.63 -8.31 2.94
N VAL A 271 -3.57 -8.88 2.22
CA VAL A 271 -3.83 -8.53 0.82
C VAL A 271 -4.82 -7.38 0.79
N THR A 272 -4.48 -6.31 0.07
CA THR A 272 -5.35 -5.14 -0.11
C THR A 272 -6.29 -5.32 -1.30
N GLU A 273 -7.49 -4.72 -1.26
CA GLU A 273 -8.43 -4.71 -2.39
C GLU A 273 -7.85 -4.00 -3.62
N ALA A 274 -6.97 -3.04 -3.39
CA ALA A 274 -6.35 -2.24 -4.43
C ALA A 274 -4.89 -2.62 -4.62
N SER A 275 -4.38 -2.38 -5.84
CA SER A 275 -2.94 -2.53 -6.13
C SER A 275 -2.09 -1.80 -5.10
N PRO A 276 -0.97 -2.39 -4.65
CA PRO A 276 -0.09 -1.83 -3.61
C PRO A 276 0.52 -0.46 -3.99
N TYR A 277 0.47 -0.08 -5.25
CA TYR A 277 1.02 1.19 -5.75
C TYR A 277 0.03 2.36 -5.74
N VAL A 278 -1.27 2.12 -5.54
CA VAL A 278 -2.28 3.17 -5.53
C VAL A 278 -2.55 3.73 -4.13
N GLY A 279 -3.20 4.90 -4.08
CA GLY A 279 -3.48 5.60 -2.84
C GLY A 279 -4.30 4.79 -1.84
N ALA A 280 -5.30 4.03 -2.32
CA ALA A 280 -6.18 3.23 -1.49
C ALA A 280 -5.42 2.16 -0.66
N ALA A 281 -4.42 1.49 -1.24
CA ALA A 281 -3.59 0.53 -0.48
C ALA A 281 -2.79 1.22 0.64
N ARG A 282 -2.32 2.47 0.40
CA ARG A 282 -1.64 3.25 1.44
C ARG A 282 -2.60 3.76 2.53
N GLU A 283 -3.86 4.01 2.18
CA GLU A 283 -4.92 4.34 3.15
C GLU A 283 -5.20 3.13 4.02
N ALA A 284 -5.40 1.94 3.43
CA ALA A 284 -5.57 0.68 4.16
C ALA A 284 -4.43 0.41 5.16
N VAL A 285 -3.16 0.67 4.79
CA VAL A 285 -2.03 0.61 5.74
C VAL A 285 -2.25 1.53 6.94
N GLY A 286 -2.83 2.71 6.73
CA GLY A 286 -3.13 3.65 7.82
C GLY A 286 -4.17 3.12 8.79
N GLU A 287 -5.22 2.55 8.25
CA GLU A 287 -6.30 1.94 9.02
C GLU A 287 -5.80 0.71 9.78
N VAL A 288 -5.05 -0.18 9.12
CA VAL A 288 -4.46 -1.36 9.78
C VAL A 288 -3.53 -0.96 10.93
N ARG A 289 -2.74 0.11 10.81
CA ARG A 289 -1.89 0.61 11.90
C ARG A 289 -2.67 1.17 13.09
N SER A 290 -3.96 1.48 12.92
CA SER A 290 -4.85 1.95 13.98
C SER A 290 -5.63 0.84 14.67
N VAL A 291 -5.53 -0.40 14.19
CA VAL A 291 -6.18 -1.57 14.79
C VAL A 291 -5.62 -1.79 16.20
N GLU A 292 -6.50 -1.92 17.18
CA GLU A 292 -6.12 -2.27 18.56
C GLU A 292 -5.78 -3.77 18.62
N PRO A 293 -4.54 -4.15 18.97
CA PRO A 293 -4.15 -5.56 19.04
C PRO A 293 -4.81 -6.26 20.26
N PRO A 294 -4.80 -7.61 20.31
CA PRO A 294 -5.10 -8.37 21.52
C PRO A 294 -4.19 -7.95 22.68
N GLU A 295 -4.60 -8.29 23.91
CA GLU A 295 -3.85 -7.94 25.13
C GLU A 295 -2.47 -8.60 25.14
N GLY A 296 -1.41 -7.80 25.33
CA GLY A 296 -0.03 -8.28 25.31
C GLY A 296 0.60 -8.42 23.91
N VAL A 297 -0.18 -8.34 22.84
CA VAL A 297 0.33 -8.38 21.45
C VAL A 297 0.79 -7.00 21.01
N SER A 298 1.90 -6.94 20.30
CA SER A 298 2.34 -5.73 19.59
C SER A 298 2.65 -6.08 18.13
N TYR A 299 2.47 -5.14 17.20
CA TYR A 299 2.73 -5.40 15.79
C TYR A 299 3.29 -4.19 15.06
N LEU A 300 3.95 -4.46 13.94
CA LEU A 300 4.48 -3.47 13.01
C LEU A 300 4.00 -3.80 11.60
N VAL A 301 3.60 -2.76 10.86
CA VAL A 301 3.12 -2.91 9.48
C VAL A 301 4.19 -2.43 8.52
N GLY A 302 4.68 -3.36 7.70
CA GLY A 302 5.70 -3.18 6.68
C GLY A 302 5.20 -3.57 5.27
N GLY A 303 6.13 -3.85 4.38
CA GLY A 303 5.85 -4.16 2.98
C GLY A 303 5.83 -2.93 2.08
N LEU A 304 5.53 -3.15 0.79
CA LEU A 304 5.66 -2.12 -0.25
C LEU A 304 4.76 -0.91 -0.01
N SER A 305 3.47 -1.13 0.24
CA SER A 305 2.49 -0.06 0.46
C SER A 305 2.80 0.75 1.73
N ALA A 306 3.26 0.08 2.79
CA ALA A 306 3.67 0.73 4.03
C ALA A 306 4.93 1.57 3.84
N GLY A 307 5.95 1.04 3.16
CA GLY A 307 7.17 1.78 2.82
C GLY A 307 6.88 3.01 1.97
N GLN A 308 5.98 2.91 1.00
CA GLN A 308 5.55 4.05 0.20
C GLN A 308 4.82 5.12 1.03
N LYS A 309 3.93 4.68 1.94
CA LYS A 309 3.23 5.59 2.86
C LYS A 309 4.22 6.36 3.73
N ASP A 310 5.17 5.64 4.34
CA ASP A 310 6.17 6.23 5.24
C ASP A 310 7.11 7.17 4.48
N PHE A 311 7.53 6.80 3.27
CA PHE A 311 8.34 7.66 2.41
C PHE A 311 7.61 8.97 2.07
N ILE A 312 6.37 8.88 1.57
CA ILE A 312 5.58 10.07 1.24
C ILE A 312 5.35 10.92 2.49
N SER A 313 4.96 10.32 3.60
CA SER A 313 4.74 11.02 4.86
C SER A 313 6.00 11.73 5.37
N SER A 314 7.16 11.07 5.32
CA SER A 314 8.44 11.64 5.73
C SER A 314 8.85 12.82 4.85
N VAL A 315 8.75 12.63 3.53
CA VAL A 315 9.10 13.65 2.54
C VAL A 315 8.21 14.89 2.68
N TYR A 316 6.89 14.71 2.69
CA TYR A 316 5.95 15.83 2.79
C TYR A 316 5.83 16.40 4.21
N GLY A 317 6.11 15.63 5.24
CA GLY A 317 6.20 16.14 6.61
C GLY A 317 7.39 17.07 6.82
N THR A 318 8.51 16.80 6.13
CA THR A 318 9.75 17.60 6.25
C THR A 318 9.82 18.74 5.24
N ALA A 319 9.21 18.60 4.06
CA ALA A 319 9.26 19.58 2.97
C ALA A 319 8.84 21.00 3.37
N PRO A 320 7.76 21.24 4.15
CA PRO A 320 7.39 22.60 4.56
C PRO A 320 8.48 23.33 5.33
N TYR A 321 9.23 22.62 6.18
CA TYR A 321 10.33 23.21 6.94
C TYR A 321 11.50 23.57 6.03
N ALA A 322 11.84 22.70 5.07
CA ALA A 322 12.89 22.96 4.10
C ALA A 322 12.52 24.15 3.19
N VAL A 323 11.28 24.20 2.70
CA VAL A 323 10.76 25.31 1.90
C VAL A 323 10.79 26.61 2.70
N ALA A 324 10.29 26.63 3.94
CA ALA A 324 10.31 27.80 4.80
C ALA A 324 11.74 28.29 5.08
N PHE A 325 12.68 27.38 5.30
CA PHE A 325 14.09 27.72 5.48
C PHE A 325 14.67 28.40 4.23
N VAL A 326 14.49 27.80 3.06
CA VAL A 326 14.99 28.37 1.79
C VAL A 326 14.38 29.74 1.52
N LEU A 327 13.06 29.89 1.68
CA LEU A 327 12.36 31.17 1.51
C LEU A 327 12.85 32.21 2.53
N GLY A 328 13.03 31.81 3.79
CA GLY A 328 13.50 32.67 4.87
C GLY A 328 14.93 33.18 4.63
N VAL A 329 15.86 32.27 4.31
CA VAL A 329 17.24 32.65 3.99
C VAL A 329 17.30 33.57 2.76
N THR A 330 16.57 33.23 1.71
CA THR A 330 16.48 34.04 0.50
C THR A 330 15.94 35.44 0.80
N TYR A 331 14.85 35.50 1.57
CA TYR A 331 14.28 36.78 2.00
C TYR A 331 15.31 37.62 2.77
N LEU A 332 16.04 37.04 3.72
CA LEU A 332 17.07 37.76 4.50
C LEU A 332 18.25 38.22 3.64
N VAL A 333 18.74 37.41 2.70
CA VAL A 333 19.82 37.77 1.77
C VAL A 333 19.38 38.93 0.90
N LEU A 334 18.17 38.88 0.33
CA LEU A 334 17.64 39.99 -0.49
C LEU A 334 17.36 41.24 0.33
N LEU A 335 16.84 41.10 1.56
CA LEU A 335 16.64 42.20 2.49
C LEU A 335 17.96 42.94 2.78
N TYR A 336 19.01 42.17 3.06
CA TYR A 336 20.34 42.73 3.28
C TYR A 336 20.90 43.41 2.03
N THR A 337 20.80 42.75 0.87
CA THR A 337 21.32 43.23 -0.42
C THR A 337 20.59 44.48 -0.89
N PHE A 338 19.26 44.47 -0.89
CA PHE A 338 18.46 45.59 -1.43
C PHE A 338 18.02 46.61 -0.38
N ARG A 339 18.24 46.31 0.92
CA ARG A 339 17.80 47.18 2.04
C ARG A 339 16.34 47.60 1.91
N SER A 340 15.49 46.68 1.48
CA SER A 340 14.06 46.85 1.27
C SER A 340 13.33 45.66 1.78
N ILE A 341 12.17 45.86 2.41
CA ILE A 341 11.26 44.81 2.88
C ILE A 341 10.38 44.32 1.72
N PHE A 342 9.95 45.22 0.83
CA PHE A 342 8.97 44.88 -0.20
C PHE A 342 9.57 44.15 -1.40
N ILE A 343 10.84 44.45 -1.78
CA ILE A 343 11.51 43.77 -2.88
C ILE A 343 11.61 42.24 -2.61
N PRO A 344 12.17 41.79 -1.48
CA PRO A 344 12.24 40.36 -1.18
C PRO A 344 10.87 39.69 -1.09
N LEU A 345 9.91 40.33 -0.44
CA LEU A 345 8.55 39.79 -0.30
C LEU A 345 7.90 39.54 -1.67
N LYS A 346 8.02 40.53 -2.56
CA LYS A 346 7.53 40.41 -3.93
C LYS A 346 8.27 39.32 -4.70
N ALA A 347 9.60 39.21 -4.58
CA ALA A 347 10.42 38.22 -5.24
C ALA A 347 10.00 36.81 -4.86
N VAL A 348 9.86 36.52 -3.56
CA VAL A 348 9.38 35.27 -3.06
C VAL A 348 7.97 34.95 -3.57
N ALA A 349 7.03 35.90 -3.50
CA ALA A 349 5.65 35.69 -3.94
C ALA A 349 5.58 35.36 -5.44
N VAL A 350 6.35 36.06 -6.26
CA VAL A 350 6.40 35.86 -7.72
C VAL A 350 7.01 34.49 -8.08
N ASN A 351 8.05 34.07 -7.37
CA ASN A 351 8.67 32.77 -7.58
C ASN A 351 7.74 31.62 -7.19
N ILE A 352 6.97 31.76 -6.10
CA ILE A 352 5.94 30.79 -5.74
C ILE A 352 4.89 30.68 -6.86
N LEU A 353 4.47 31.79 -7.46
CA LEU A 353 3.53 31.79 -8.59
C LEU A 353 4.09 31.07 -9.82
N SER A 354 5.38 31.25 -10.14
CA SER A 354 6.03 30.54 -11.24
C SER A 354 6.08 29.02 -10.99
N LEU A 355 6.42 28.64 -9.78
CA LEU A 355 6.48 27.24 -9.36
C LEU A 355 5.10 26.57 -9.43
N THR A 356 4.06 27.24 -8.94
CA THR A 356 2.70 26.70 -8.98
C THR A 356 2.17 26.54 -10.40
N ALA A 357 2.53 27.44 -11.33
CA ALA A 357 2.21 27.29 -12.75
C ALA A 357 2.88 26.05 -13.37
N SER A 358 4.12 25.76 -12.98
CA SER A 358 4.83 24.55 -13.39
C SER A 358 4.15 23.29 -12.85
N PHE A 359 3.79 23.26 -11.58
CA PHE A 359 3.08 22.12 -10.98
C PHE A 359 1.72 21.90 -11.63
N GLY A 360 0.97 22.97 -11.88
CA GLY A 360 -0.30 22.88 -12.60
C GLY A 360 -0.14 22.29 -14.01
N THR A 361 0.92 22.64 -14.71
CA THR A 361 1.23 22.03 -16.01
C THR A 361 1.56 20.54 -15.87
N MET A 362 2.32 20.16 -14.84
CA MET A 362 2.63 18.75 -14.59
C MET A 362 1.37 17.93 -14.31
N VAL A 363 0.47 18.45 -13.48
CA VAL A 363 -0.82 17.78 -13.20
C VAL A 363 -1.64 17.69 -14.48
N PHE A 364 -1.84 18.81 -15.18
CA PHE A 364 -2.65 18.86 -16.39
C PHE A 364 -2.15 17.93 -17.50
N VAL A 365 -0.83 17.83 -17.68
CA VAL A 365 -0.25 17.00 -18.74
C VAL A 365 -0.10 15.54 -18.28
N PHE A 366 0.59 15.29 -17.18
CA PHE A 366 1.05 13.94 -16.84
C PHE A 366 0.08 13.16 -15.93
N GLN A 367 -0.64 13.85 -15.04
CA GLN A 367 -1.66 13.20 -14.23
C GLN A 367 -2.97 13.06 -15.00
N ASP A 368 -3.47 14.18 -15.61
CA ASP A 368 -4.77 14.20 -16.29
C ASP A 368 -4.69 13.67 -17.74
N GLY A 369 -3.46 13.49 -18.28
CA GLY A 369 -3.22 12.88 -19.58
C GLY A 369 -3.40 13.78 -20.78
N ASN A 370 -3.54 15.10 -20.58
CA ASN A 370 -3.65 16.03 -21.71
C ASN A 370 -2.35 16.02 -22.52
N PHE A 371 -2.49 15.97 -23.85
CA PHE A 371 -1.36 15.85 -24.79
C PHE A 371 -0.58 14.51 -24.72
N SER A 372 -1.11 13.48 -24.05
CA SER A 372 -0.45 12.16 -23.94
C SER A 372 -0.11 11.56 -25.31
N ASN A 373 -1.03 11.64 -26.28
CA ASN A 373 -0.80 11.18 -27.65
C ASN A 373 0.34 11.94 -28.36
N LEU A 374 0.43 13.27 -28.15
CA LEU A 374 1.48 14.10 -28.77
C LEU A 374 2.85 13.81 -28.17
N LEU A 375 2.90 13.61 -26.87
CA LEU A 375 4.13 13.34 -26.12
C LEU A 375 4.46 11.85 -26.04
N ASN A 376 3.58 10.98 -26.55
CA ASN A 376 3.73 9.53 -26.57
C ASN A 376 4.05 8.96 -25.19
N PHE A 377 3.06 8.99 -24.29
CA PHE A 377 3.13 8.38 -22.95
C PHE A 377 1.73 7.94 -22.46
N THR A 378 1.68 7.02 -21.53
CA THR A 378 0.46 6.61 -20.81
C THR A 378 0.37 7.38 -19.49
N PRO A 379 -0.73 8.12 -19.21
CA PRO A 379 -0.87 8.85 -17.97
C PRO A 379 -0.84 7.93 -16.76
N LEU A 380 -0.13 8.34 -15.70
CA LEU A 380 -0.02 7.58 -14.45
C LEU A 380 -1.21 7.84 -13.50
N GLY A 381 -2.00 8.91 -13.73
CA GLY A 381 -3.06 9.35 -12.82
C GLY A 381 -2.55 10.03 -11.54
N PHE A 382 -1.25 10.19 -11.39
CA PHE A 382 -0.60 10.89 -10.27
C PHE A 382 0.71 11.54 -10.72
N VAL A 383 1.24 12.43 -9.89
CA VAL A 383 2.57 13.02 -10.00
C VAL A 383 3.52 12.26 -9.07
N ASP A 384 4.72 11.92 -9.55
CA ASP A 384 5.75 11.31 -8.68
C ASP A 384 6.00 12.17 -7.44
N ALA A 385 6.02 11.54 -6.27
CA ALA A 385 6.08 12.21 -4.98
C ALA A 385 7.37 13.03 -4.78
N THR A 386 8.46 12.72 -5.49
CA THR A 386 9.74 13.41 -5.38
C THR A 386 9.81 14.67 -6.27
N LEU A 387 9.03 14.70 -7.37
CA LEU A 387 9.10 15.74 -8.37
C LEU A 387 8.78 17.15 -7.85
N PRO A 388 7.73 17.38 -7.04
CA PRO A 388 7.43 18.73 -6.57
C PRO A 388 8.58 19.36 -5.77
N ILE A 389 9.27 18.58 -4.96
CA ILE A 389 10.39 19.07 -4.14
C ILE A 389 11.63 19.31 -4.99
N LEU A 390 11.96 18.37 -5.88
CA LEU A 390 13.07 18.52 -6.82
C LEU A 390 12.87 19.77 -7.70
N MET A 391 11.68 19.92 -8.26
CA MET A 391 11.30 21.07 -9.10
C MET A 391 11.36 22.37 -8.33
N PHE A 392 10.88 22.40 -7.07
CA PHE A 392 11.02 23.57 -6.20
C PHE A 392 12.49 23.99 -6.08
N CYS A 393 13.39 23.08 -5.74
CA CYS A 393 14.80 23.41 -5.56
C CYS A 393 15.43 23.97 -6.85
N ILE A 394 15.17 23.34 -7.99
CA ILE A 394 15.77 23.74 -9.27
C ILE A 394 15.20 25.08 -9.76
N ILE A 395 13.87 25.20 -9.83
CA ILE A 395 13.21 26.39 -10.36
C ILE A 395 13.50 27.60 -9.47
N PHE A 396 13.42 27.40 -8.15
CA PHE A 396 13.66 28.48 -7.20
C PHE A 396 15.09 29.01 -7.33
N GLY A 397 16.09 28.12 -7.41
CA GLY A 397 17.49 28.52 -7.61
C GLY A 397 17.71 29.28 -8.91
N VAL A 398 17.25 28.73 -10.03
CA VAL A 398 17.40 29.36 -11.37
C VAL A 398 16.68 30.71 -11.46
N SER A 399 15.45 30.80 -10.95
CA SER A 399 14.65 32.02 -10.99
C SER A 399 15.26 33.15 -10.15
N MET A 400 15.79 32.80 -8.97
CA MET A 400 16.41 33.80 -8.08
C MET A 400 17.64 34.46 -8.68
N ASP A 401 18.51 33.70 -9.34
CA ASP A 401 19.72 34.25 -9.97
C ASP A 401 19.39 35.37 -10.97
N TYR A 402 18.39 35.15 -11.80
CA TYR A 402 17.96 36.16 -12.78
C TYR A 402 17.23 37.33 -12.13
N GLU A 403 16.47 37.09 -11.05
CA GLU A 403 15.76 38.17 -10.36
C GLU A 403 16.73 39.10 -9.64
N VAL A 404 17.72 38.56 -8.94
CA VAL A 404 18.78 39.34 -8.29
C VAL A 404 19.52 40.22 -9.32
N PHE A 405 19.83 39.67 -10.50
CA PHE A 405 20.51 40.41 -11.56
C PHE A 405 19.67 41.57 -12.09
N LEU A 406 18.39 41.35 -12.38
CA LEU A 406 17.47 42.40 -12.82
C LEU A 406 17.29 43.49 -11.76
N LEU A 407 16.98 43.08 -10.51
CA LEU A 407 16.76 44.02 -9.41
C LEU A 407 18.01 44.86 -9.07
N SER A 408 19.20 44.27 -9.20
CA SER A 408 20.47 45.01 -9.01
C SER A 408 20.63 46.12 -10.02
N ARG A 409 20.30 45.89 -11.29
CA ARG A 409 20.35 46.94 -12.34
C ARG A 409 19.27 48.00 -12.17
N ILE A 410 18.08 47.61 -11.72
CA ILE A 410 17.01 48.57 -11.40
C ILE A 410 17.45 49.46 -10.23
N ARG A 411 18.04 48.86 -9.19
CA ARG A 411 18.55 49.59 -8.01
C ARG A 411 19.67 50.56 -8.39
N GLU A 412 20.62 50.11 -9.16
CA GLU A 412 21.72 50.96 -9.67
C GLU A 412 21.18 52.22 -10.37
N ALA A 413 20.21 52.07 -11.28
CA ALA A 413 19.57 53.19 -11.96
C ALA A 413 18.82 54.11 -10.98
N TYR A 414 18.12 53.54 -9.98
CA TYR A 414 17.43 54.33 -8.96
C TYR A 414 18.39 55.14 -8.06
N GLU A 415 19.50 54.53 -7.62
CA GLU A 415 20.54 55.20 -6.83
C GLU A 415 21.25 56.31 -7.62
N ASN A 416 21.38 56.17 -8.96
CA ASN A 416 21.93 57.18 -9.86
C ASN A 416 20.98 58.38 -10.13
N GLY A 417 19.78 58.39 -9.58
CA GLY A 417 18.88 59.54 -9.62
C GLY A 417 17.64 59.37 -10.50
N ASP A 418 17.48 58.25 -11.19
CA ASP A 418 16.29 57.96 -12.00
C ASP A 418 15.05 57.84 -11.10
N SER A 419 13.87 58.16 -11.63
CA SER A 419 12.59 57.85 -10.94
C SER A 419 12.39 56.34 -10.87
N ASN A 420 11.54 55.88 -9.95
CA ASN A 420 11.23 54.43 -9.83
C ASN A 420 10.84 53.83 -11.21
N THR A 421 9.96 54.50 -11.95
CA THR A 421 9.52 54.03 -13.28
C THR A 421 10.69 54.02 -14.30
N ALA A 422 11.50 55.09 -14.36
CA ALA A 422 12.65 55.15 -15.28
C ALA A 422 13.71 54.09 -14.95
N SER A 423 13.94 53.83 -13.66
CA SER A 423 14.87 52.79 -13.19
C SER A 423 14.44 51.39 -13.65
N VAL A 424 13.12 51.05 -13.57
CA VAL A 424 12.57 49.78 -14.04
C VAL A 424 12.75 49.63 -15.55
N VAL A 425 12.40 50.65 -16.34
CA VAL A 425 12.59 50.65 -17.82
C VAL A 425 14.05 50.44 -18.20
N LYS A 426 14.96 51.16 -17.54
CA LYS A 426 16.40 51.07 -17.80
C LYS A 426 17.01 49.75 -17.37
N GLY A 427 16.64 49.26 -16.17
CA GLY A 427 17.07 47.96 -15.66
C GLY A 427 16.63 46.83 -16.57
N LEU A 428 15.34 46.79 -16.93
CA LEU A 428 14.80 45.76 -17.83
C LEU A 428 15.46 45.88 -19.23
N GLY A 429 15.57 47.08 -19.79
CA GLY A 429 16.19 47.27 -21.10
C GLY A 429 17.66 46.83 -21.17
N SER A 430 18.42 46.94 -20.07
CA SER A 430 19.82 46.50 -20.01
C SER A 430 20.02 45.02 -19.75
N THR A 431 19.06 44.36 -19.13
CA THR A 431 19.21 42.95 -18.70
C THR A 431 18.41 41.95 -19.54
N ALA A 432 17.30 42.39 -20.14
CA ALA A 432 16.36 41.50 -20.81
C ALA A 432 16.99 40.65 -21.93
N GLY A 433 17.93 41.22 -22.71
CA GLY A 433 18.63 40.45 -23.74
C GLY A 433 19.43 39.27 -23.20
N ILE A 434 20.14 39.47 -22.09
CA ILE A 434 20.93 38.41 -21.43
C ILE A 434 19.99 37.38 -20.82
N ILE A 435 18.97 37.82 -20.11
CA ILE A 435 18.01 36.94 -19.41
C ILE A 435 17.23 36.08 -20.40
N THR A 436 16.73 36.67 -21.49
CA THR A 436 15.97 35.95 -22.51
C THR A 436 16.82 34.93 -23.27
N SER A 437 18.07 35.25 -23.59
CA SER A 437 18.98 34.30 -24.25
C SER A 437 19.32 33.13 -23.32
N ALA A 438 19.60 33.41 -22.04
CA ALA A 438 19.86 32.35 -21.06
C ALA A 438 18.60 31.48 -20.81
N ALA A 439 17.42 32.11 -20.66
CA ALA A 439 16.17 31.39 -20.52
C ALA A 439 15.85 30.52 -21.76
N ALA A 440 16.08 31.06 -22.98
CA ALA A 440 15.90 30.29 -24.21
C ALA A 440 16.78 29.03 -24.26
N ILE A 441 18.04 29.14 -23.83
CA ILE A 441 18.95 27.99 -23.75
C ILE A 441 18.39 26.94 -22.78
N ILE A 442 17.98 27.34 -21.58
CA ILE A 442 17.42 26.41 -20.58
C ILE A 442 16.13 25.78 -21.11
N ILE A 443 15.22 26.55 -21.70
CA ILE A 443 13.97 26.04 -22.27
C ILE A 443 14.26 25.01 -23.36
N VAL A 444 15.18 25.27 -24.29
CA VAL A 444 15.53 24.35 -25.36
C VAL A 444 16.13 23.06 -24.78
N VAL A 445 17.07 23.16 -23.84
CA VAL A 445 17.72 22.00 -23.23
C VAL A 445 16.72 21.17 -22.43
N THR A 446 15.89 21.80 -21.61
CA THR A 446 14.91 21.06 -20.78
C THR A 446 13.75 20.51 -21.62
N SER A 447 13.31 21.22 -22.67
CA SER A 447 12.31 20.73 -23.61
C SER A 447 12.78 19.47 -24.36
N ALA A 448 14.10 19.30 -24.56
CA ALA A 448 14.63 18.06 -25.17
C ALA A 448 14.28 16.82 -24.35
N PHE A 449 14.13 16.92 -23.04
CA PHE A 449 13.69 15.82 -22.18
C PHE A 449 12.22 15.40 -22.43
N ALA A 450 11.39 16.26 -23.02
CA ALA A 450 10.04 15.89 -23.43
C ALA A 450 10.02 14.75 -24.46
N PHE A 451 11.12 14.53 -25.17
CA PHE A 451 11.31 13.42 -26.12
C PHE A 451 11.90 12.16 -25.44
N SER A 452 12.20 12.20 -24.15
CA SER A 452 12.64 11.00 -23.41
C SER A 452 11.59 9.90 -23.49
N SER A 453 12.02 8.65 -23.38
CA SER A 453 11.11 7.51 -23.30
C SER A 453 10.51 7.34 -21.88
N VAL A 454 11.14 7.89 -20.84
CA VAL A 454 10.72 7.75 -19.44
C VAL A 454 9.84 8.93 -19.03
N ILE A 455 8.64 8.62 -18.49
CA ILE A 455 7.62 9.64 -18.15
C ILE A 455 8.15 10.67 -17.13
N ILE A 456 8.86 10.22 -16.10
CA ILE A 456 9.41 11.11 -15.06
C ILE A 456 10.36 12.13 -15.69
N THR A 457 11.24 11.68 -16.59
CA THR A 457 12.18 12.58 -17.30
C THR A 457 11.45 13.59 -18.18
N LYS A 458 10.37 13.17 -18.87
CA LYS A 458 9.50 14.09 -19.63
C LYS A 458 8.87 15.13 -18.71
N ALA A 459 8.35 14.69 -17.54
CA ALA A 459 7.69 15.58 -16.59
C ALA A 459 8.64 16.64 -16.03
N VAL A 460 9.85 16.25 -15.63
CA VAL A 460 10.90 17.20 -15.20
C VAL A 460 11.23 18.19 -16.31
N GLY A 461 11.49 17.68 -17.51
CA GLY A 461 11.90 18.51 -18.63
C GLY A 461 10.83 19.53 -19.03
N LEU A 462 9.60 19.10 -19.23
CA LEU A 462 8.49 19.97 -19.59
C LEU A 462 8.15 20.95 -18.46
N GLY A 463 8.11 20.46 -17.21
CA GLY A 463 7.84 21.28 -16.04
C GLY A 463 8.86 22.41 -15.88
N LEU A 464 10.16 22.11 -16.03
CA LEU A 464 11.23 23.11 -16.01
C LEU A 464 11.13 24.10 -17.20
N ALA A 465 10.87 23.60 -18.40
CA ALA A 465 10.72 24.46 -19.58
C ALA A 465 9.59 25.46 -19.40
N VAL A 466 8.41 25.00 -18.94
CA VAL A 466 7.24 25.87 -18.68
C VAL A 466 7.53 26.84 -17.55
N ALA A 467 8.14 26.40 -16.45
CA ALA A 467 8.50 27.27 -15.33
C ALA A 467 9.40 28.44 -15.78
N VAL A 468 10.49 28.12 -16.49
CA VAL A 468 11.43 29.12 -16.98
C VAL A 468 10.78 30.01 -18.03
N PHE A 469 9.92 29.47 -18.91
CA PHE A 469 9.16 30.25 -19.87
C PHE A 469 8.23 31.26 -19.18
N VAL A 470 7.43 30.80 -18.20
CA VAL A 470 6.51 31.66 -17.44
C VAL A 470 7.29 32.75 -16.67
N ASP A 471 8.39 32.36 -16.02
CA ASP A 471 9.23 33.28 -15.26
C ASP A 471 9.86 34.34 -16.16
N ALA A 472 10.53 33.95 -17.24
CA ALA A 472 11.27 34.85 -18.11
C ALA A 472 10.35 35.77 -18.94
N THR A 473 9.13 35.35 -19.26
CA THR A 473 8.20 36.12 -20.12
C THR A 473 7.09 36.77 -19.30
N ILE A 474 6.21 36.01 -18.70
CA ILE A 474 5.00 36.51 -18.04
C ILE A 474 5.35 37.26 -16.76
N ILE A 475 6.14 36.63 -15.91
CA ILE A 475 6.47 37.22 -14.62
C ILE A 475 7.38 38.41 -14.77
N ARG A 476 8.49 38.24 -15.45
CA ARG A 476 9.56 39.24 -15.50
C ARG A 476 9.26 40.42 -16.41
N VAL A 477 8.63 40.15 -17.55
CA VAL A 477 8.31 41.23 -18.52
C VAL A 477 7.02 41.95 -18.16
N LEU A 478 6.05 41.28 -17.56
CA LEU A 478 4.73 41.84 -17.28
C LEU A 478 4.51 42.10 -15.79
N LEU A 479 4.65 41.09 -14.92
CA LEU A 479 4.25 41.19 -13.52
C LEU A 479 5.23 42.07 -12.71
N VAL A 480 6.55 41.90 -12.90
CA VAL A 480 7.56 42.67 -12.15
C VAL A 480 7.46 44.15 -12.42
N PRO A 481 7.43 44.65 -13.67
CA PRO A 481 7.26 46.09 -13.94
C PRO A 481 5.92 46.64 -13.45
N ALA A 482 4.82 45.89 -13.63
CA ALA A 482 3.49 46.30 -13.18
C ALA A 482 3.44 46.46 -11.65
N THR A 483 3.92 45.49 -10.89
CA THR A 483 3.98 45.53 -9.42
C THR A 483 4.92 46.61 -8.90
N MET A 484 6.08 46.80 -9.52
CA MET A 484 7.00 47.88 -9.16
C MET A 484 6.40 49.26 -9.44
N ARG A 485 5.56 49.41 -10.46
CA ARG A 485 4.84 50.65 -10.75
C ARG A 485 3.78 50.94 -9.67
N VAL A 486 3.04 49.93 -9.25
CA VAL A 486 1.99 50.05 -8.22
C VAL A 486 2.58 50.42 -6.86
N LEU A 487 3.66 49.76 -6.47
CA LEU A 487 4.34 49.99 -5.19
C LEU A 487 5.12 51.33 -5.17
N GLY A 488 5.52 51.85 -6.33
CA GLY A 488 6.24 53.12 -6.41
C GLY A 488 7.48 53.18 -5.53
N ASP A 489 7.61 54.22 -4.71
CA ASP A 489 8.75 54.39 -3.79
C ASP A 489 8.78 53.44 -2.62
N TRP A 490 7.64 52.77 -2.30
CA TRP A 490 7.58 51.71 -1.29
C TRP A 490 8.50 50.51 -1.62
N ASN A 491 8.79 50.30 -2.91
CA ASN A 491 9.77 49.28 -3.29
C ASN A 491 11.13 49.44 -2.59
N TRP A 492 11.46 50.65 -2.16
CA TRP A 492 12.78 51.00 -1.61
C TRP A 492 12.76 51.26 -0.10
N TRP A 493 11.60 51.05 0.56
CA TRP A 493 11.48 51.26 2.00
C TRP A 493 12.05 50.07 2.79
N PRO A 494 12.83 50.31 3.89
CA PRO A 494 13.22 51.56 4.54
C PRO A 494 14.52 52.19 3.97
N GLY A 495 15.21 51.51 3.06
CA GLY A 495 16.56 51.87 2.63
C GLY A 495 16.68 53.17 1.80
N GLY A 496 15.59 53.65 1.16
CA GLY A 496 15.53 54.89 0.40
C GLY A 496 16.70 55.18 -0.55
N ARG A 497 16.74 56.36 -1.12
CA ARG A 497 17.94 56.91 -1.80
C ARG A 497 18.98 57.26 -0.74
N LYS A 498 20.24 56.87 -0.93
CA LYS A 498 21.35 57.49 -0.22
C LYS A 498 21.32 58.96 -0.56
N SER A 499 20.98 59.82 0.42
CA SER A 499 20.95 61.25 0.24
C SER A 499 22.34 61.74 -0.18
N THR A 500 22.47 62.15 -1.45
CA THR A 500 23.64 62.83 -1.98
C THR A 500 23.64 64.30 -1.54
N PHE A 501 23.07 64.61 -0.35
CA PHE A 501 23.02 65.97 0.19
C PHE A 501 24.37 66.47 0.77
N GLY A 502 25.49 65.76 0.50
CA GLY A 502 26.79 66.12 1.05
C GLY A 502 27.75 66.92 0.08
N ASN A 503 27.42 67.09 -1.23
CA ASN A 503 28.44 67.62 -2.16
C ASN A 503 28.00 68.73 -3.12
N LYS A 504 26.91 69.45 -2.81
CA LYS A 504 26.55 70.69 -3.58
C LYS A 504 26.95 71.98 -2.91
N ALA A 505 27.67 71.97 -1.79
CA ALA A 505 28.10 73.19 -1.08
C ALA A 505 29.53 73.69 -1.42
N GLN A 506 30.18 73.10 -2.42
CA GLN A 506 31.58 73.55 -2.77
C GLN A 506 31.81 73.70 -4.26
N ARG A 507 30.94 74.42 -4.96
CA ARG A 507 31.30 75.04 -6.23
C ARG A 507 30.56 76.38 -6.37
N SER A 508 30.99 77.43 -5.60
CA SER A 508 30.83 78.81 -5.90
C SER A 508 32.00 79.22 -6.82
N PRO A 509 31.79 79.82 -8.03
CA PRO A 509 32.90 80.29 -8.84
C PRO A 509 33.41 81.61 -8.21
N ARG A 510 34.64 81.60 -7.74
CA ARG A 510 35.36 82.80 -7.41
C ARG A 510 35.53 83.60 -8.71
N THR A 511 34.75 84.66 -8.86
CA THR A 511 35.00 85.73 -9.84
C THR A 511 36.30 86.42 -9.48
N PHE A 512 37.30 86.22 -10.31
CA PHE A 512 38.55 86.99 -10.30
C PHE A 512 38.27 88.36 -10.90
N ARG A 513 38.18 89.37 -10.05
CA ARG A 513 38.14 90.76 -10.45
C ARG A 513 39.60 91.23 -10.67
N ARG A 514 40.03 91.43 -11.93
CA ARG A 514 41.23 92.21 -12.26
C ARG A 514 40.87 93.70 -12.13
N GLY A 515 41.58 94.42 -11.26
CA GLY A 515 41.65 95.87 -11.24
C GLY A 515 43.01 96.29 -11.70
N SER A 516 42.98 97.13 -12.70
CA SER A 516 43.95 98.11 -13.26
C SER A 516 45.42 97.92 -13.05
#